data_f817b8e30fad4d553a5d397ef19ea5db
#
_entry.id   f817b8e30fad4d553a5d397ef19ea5db
#
_cell.length_a   1.000
_cell.length_b   1.000
_cell.length_c   1.000
_cell.angle_alpha   90.00
_cell.angle_beta   90.00
_cell.angle_gamma   90.00
#
_symmetry.space_group_name_H-M   'P 1'
#
loop_
_entity.id
_entity.type
_entity.pdbx_description
1 polymer ?
#
loop_
_entity_poly.entity_id
_entity_poly.type
_entity_poly.pdbx_seq_one_letter_code
_entity_poly.pdbx_strand_id
1 'polypeptide(L)'
;MAARRPSGADRNRWQRDIVRRLEDFPRQYAALENAMGVFGEDFDLKAFKDAYNTTEDMDAYNRVQSLERAMSRLQNFVAELAEAGAKLAQLPSDPNKARTSAVQQAFEALRDAGVINGALCRRLTRAQSARSRIEHGYVDVPAGDVHRTATLVHDAARDFIGRYRAWIGSYLSGREAGGA
;
A
#
# COMPACT_ATOMS: atom_id res chain seq x y z
N MET A 1 7.71 21.48 20.00
CA MET A 1 8.36 20.35 20.68
C MET A 1 9.23 19.61 19.67
N ALA A 2 10.54 19.50 19.91
CA ALA A 2 11.42 18.74 19.03
C ALA A 2 11.10 17.23 19.15
N ALA A 3 10.85 16.56 18.03
CA ALA A 3 10.61 15.11 18.01
C ALA A 3 11.84 14.40 18.61
N ARG A 4 11.61 13.53 19.60
CA ARG A 4 12.66 12.74 20.23
C ARG A 4 13.34 11.86 19.17
N ARG A 5 14.66 11.96 19.07
CA ARG A 5 15.42 11.06 18.15
C ARG A 5 15.18 9.60 18.54
N PRO A 6 14.89 8.72 17.59
CA PRO A 6 14.66 7.30 17.88
C PRO A 6 15.92 6.67 18.46
N SER A 7 15.73 5.76 19.42
CA SER A 7 16.83 4.98 20.00
C SER A 7 17.41 4.00 18.97
N GLY A 8 18.63 3.48 19.23
CA GLY A 8 19.20 2.42 18.41
C GLY A 8 18.32 1.17 18.36
N ALA A 9 17.66 0.82 19.46
CA ALA A 9 16.72 -0.30 19.54
C ALA A 9 15.50 -0.10 18.63
N ASP A 10 14.93 1.11 18.59
CA ASP A 10 13.79 1.42 17.70
C ASP A 10 14.18 1.27 16.22
N ARG A 11 15.37 1.75 15.86
CA ARG A 11 15.89 1.64 14.50
C ARG A 11 16.09 0.20 14.06
N ASN A 12 16.69 -0.62 14.90
CA ASN A 12 16.90 -2.05 14.63
C ASN A 12 15.58 -2.80 14.50
N ARG A 13 14.56 -2.40 15.26
CA ARG A 13 13.21 -2.95 15.13
C ARG A 13 12.60 -2.59 13.77
N TRP A 14 12.60 -1.31 13.38
CA TRP A 14 12.05 -0.87 12.08
C TRP A 14 12.78 -1.50 10.91
N GLN A 15 14.10 -1.64 10.98
CA GLN A 15 14.88 -2.32 9.95
C GLN A 15 14.45 -3.79 9.79
N ARG A 16 14.34 -4.55 10.87
CA ARG A 16 13.86 -5.94 10.82
C ARG A 16 12.44 -6.04 10.29
N ASP A 17 11.55 -5.14 10.71
CA ASP A 17 10.17 -5.11 10.23
C ASP A 17 10.09 -4.83 8.74
N ILE A 18 10.91 -3.92 8.22
CA ILE A 18 10.99 -3.62 6.79
C ILE A 18 11.49 -4.83 6.01
N VAL A 19 12.59 -5.46 6.43
CA VAL A 19 13.16 -6.64 5.74
C VAL A 19 12.11 -7.74 5.66
N ARG A 20 11.50 -8.12 6.78
CA ARG A 20 10.45 -9.15 6.81
C ARG A 20 9.29 -8.80 5.86
N ARG A 21 8.83 -7.55 5.84
CA ARG A 21 7.75 -7.14 4.93
C ARG A 21 8.18 -7.18 3.47
N LEU A 22 9.41 -6.82 3.15
CA LEU A 22 9.91 -6.92 1.78
C LEU A 22 9.98 -8.38 1.29
N GLU A 23 10.27 -9.33 2.20
CA GLU A 23 10.22 -10.77 1.91
C GLU A 23 8.78 -11.27 1.73
N ASP A 24 7.82 -10.77 2.51
CA ASP A 24 6.41 -11.14 2.43
C ASP A 24 5.65 -10.47 1.26
N PHE A 25 6.18 -9.39 0.69
CA PHE A 25 5.49 -8.63 -0.36
C PHE A 25 5.04 -9.48 -1.57
N PRO A 26 5.88 -10.37 -2.13
CA PRO A 26 5.46 -11.19 -3.29
C PRO A 26 4.21 -12.03 -2.99
N ARG A 27 4.09 -12.52 -1.76
CA ARG A 27 2.92 -13.30 -1.33
C ARG A 27 1.64 -12.46 -1.27
N GLN A 28 1.74 -11.24 -0.73
CA GLN A 28 0.59 -10.32 -0.66
C GLN A 28 0.17 -9.84 -2.05
N TYR A 29 1.15 -9.58 -2.90
CA TYR A 29 0.92 -9.16 -4.28
C TYR A 29 0.26 -10.27 -5.11
N ALA A 30 0.80 -11.49 -5.07
CA ALA A 30 0.23 -12.66 -5.73
C ALA A 30 -1.20 -12.98 -5.24
N ALA A 31 -1.51 -12.73 -3.95
CA ALA A 31 -2.87 -12.92 -3.45
C ALA A 31 -3.88 -11.99 -4.13
N LEU A 32 -3.49 -10.75 -4.44
CA LEU A 32 -4.35 -9.84 -5.20
C LEU A 32 -4.44 -10.26 -6.67
N GLU A 33 -3.32 -10.61 -7.31
CA GLU A 33 -3.31 -11.11 -8.70
C GLU A 33 -4.21 -12.33 -8.86
N ASN A 34 -4.11 -13.31 -7.98
CA ASN A 34 -4.96 -14.49 -7.98
C ASN A 34 -6.45 -14.14 -7.80
N ALA A 35 -6.75 -13.21 -6.89
CA ALA A 35 -8.13 -12.77 -6.68
C ALA A 35 -8.70 -11.98 -7.87
N MET A 36 -7.87 -11.24 -8.60
CA MET A 36 -8.25 -10.58 -9.87
C MET A 36 -8.43 -11.62 -11.00
N GLY A 37 -7.52 -12.59 -11.09
CA GLY A 37 -7.51 -13.60 -12.14
C GLY A 37 -8.76 -14.49 -12.19
N VAL A 38 -9.51 -14.65 -11.08
CA VAL A 38 -10.78 -15.39 -11.08
C VAL A 38 -11.89 -14.74 -11.92
N PHE A 39 -11.71 -13.47 -12.31
CA PHE A 39 -12.62 -12.71 -13.17
C PHE A 39 -12.12 -12.59 -14.62
N GLY A 40 -11.21 -13.46 -15.04
CA GLY A 40 -10.63 -13.50 -16.39
C GLY A 40 -9.18 -13.01 -16.44
N GLU A 41 -8.53 -13.29 -17.56
CA GLU A 41 -7.08 -13.10 -17.76
C GLU A 41 -6.66 -11.64 -17.55
N ASP A 42 -7.50 -10.69 -17.98
CA ASP A 42 -7.27 -9.23 -17.88
C ASP A 42 -8.10 -8.57 -16.79
N PHE A 43 -8.57 -9.31 -15.79
CA PHE A 43 -9.51 -8.80 -14.79
C PHE A 43 -10.72 -8.14 -15.45
N ASP A 44 -11.55 -8.94 -16.14
CA ASP A 44 -12.66 -8.47 -16.96
C ASP A 44 -13.74 -7.75 -16.15
N LEU A 45 -14.04 -6.50 -16.54
CA LEU A 45 -15.01 -5.65 -15.85
C LEU A 45 -16.43 -6.22 -15.90
N LYS A 46 -16.81 -6.91 -17.01
CA LYS A 46 -18.14 -7.46 -17.15
C LYS A 46 -18.30 -8.65 -16.23
N ALA A 47 -17.34 -9.61 -16.26
CA ALA A 47 -17.35 -10.76 -15.37
C ALA A 47 -17.35 -10.34 -13.89
N PHE A 48 -16.58 -9.31 -13.55
CA PHE A 48 -16.58 -8.75 -12.19
C PHE A 48 -17.96 -8.14 -11.83
N LYS A 49 -18.57 -7.32 -12.70
CA LYS A 49 -19.89 -6.71 -12.46
C LYS A 49 -20.98 -7.76 -12.30
N ASP A 50 -20.96 -8.79 -13.14
CA ASP A 50 -21.94 -9.87 -13.08
C ASP A 50 -21.85 -10.58 -11.71
N ALA A 51 -20.64 -10.89 -11.22
CA ALA A 51 -20.43 -11.47 -9.90
C ALA A 51 -20.79 -10.51 -8.75
N TYR A 52 -20.42 -9.25 -8.86
CA TYR A 52 -20.65 -8.23 -7.81
C TYR A 52 -22.15 -7.96 -7.58
N ASN A 53 -22.94 -7.96 -8.65
CA ASN A 53 -24.39 -7.66 -8.59
C ASN A 53 -25.25 -8.90 -8.32
N THR A 54 -24.67 -10.10 -8.29
CA THR A 54 -25.39 -11.33 -8.03
C THR A 54 -25.57 -11.52 -6.51
N THR A 55 -26.80 -11.54 -6.02
CA THR A 55 -27.12 -11.68 -4.60
C THR A 55 -27.38 -13.13 -4.17
N GLU A 56 -27.67 -14.01 -5.12
CA GLU A 56 -28.07 -15.41 -4.84
C GLU A 56 -26.94 -16.42 -5.03
N ASP A 57 -25.82 -16.03 -5.70
CA ASP A 57 -24.66 -16.87 -5.93
C ASP A 57 -23.60 -16.65 -4.84
N MET A 58 -23.54 -17.56 -3.87
CA MET A 58 -22.54 -17.52 -2.80
C MET A 58 -21.10 -17.64 -3.29
N ASP A 59 -20.84 -18.31 -4.40
CA ASP A 59 -19.50 -18.44 -4.96
C ASP A 59 -19.07 -17.11 -5.59
N ALA A 60 -19.97 -16.44 -6.30
CA ALA A 60 -19.74 -15.09 -6.81
C ALA A 60 -19.46 -14.10 -5.68
N TYR A 61 -20.28 -14.11 -4.62
CA TYR A 61 -20.06 -13.30 -3.44
C TYR A 61 -18.70 -13.56 -2.79
N ASN A 62 -18.32 -14.82 -2.59
CA ASN A 62 -17.04 -15.19 -1.98
C ASN A 62 -15.83 -14.73 -2.82
N ARG A 63 -15.94 -14.78 -4.16
CA ARG A 63 -14.89 -14.26 -5.07
C ARG A 63 -14.71 -12.76 -4.92
N VAL A 64 -15.80 -12.00 -4.87
CA VAL A 64 -15.76 -10.54 -4.66
C VAL A 64 -15.15 -10.21 -3.28
N GLN A 65 -15.60 -10.87 -2.22
CA GLN A 65 -15.06 -10.68 -0.88
C GLN A 65 -13.56 -11.03 -0.78
N SER A 66 -13.12 -12.04 -1.51
CA SER A 66 -11.70 -12.41 -1.57
C SER A 66 -10.86 -11.33 -2.23
N LEU A 67 -11.36 -10.72 -3.32
CA LEU A 67 -10.71 -9.59 -3.99
C LEU A 67 -10.60 -8.37 -3.05
N GLU A 68 -11.69 -7.99 -2.40
CA GLU A 68 -11.71 -6.85 -1.48
C GLU A 68 -10.73 -7.03 -0.32
N ARG A 69 -10.69 -8.23 0.26
CA ARG A 69 -9.74 -8.57 1.33
C ARG A 69 -8.28 -8.54 0.86
N ALA A 70 -7.99 -9.10 -0.33
CA ALA A 70 -6.64 -9.10 -0.88
C ALA A 70 -6.17 -7.68 -1.20
N MET A 71 -7.03 -6.86 -1.81
CA MET A 71 -6.79 -5.45 -2.08
C MET A 71 -6.49 -4.67 -0.80
N SER A 72 -7.32 -4.81 0.23
CA SER A 72 -7.14 -4.15 1.51
C SER A 72 -5.84 -4.55 2.22
N ARG A 73 -5.51 -5.84 2.20
CA ARG A 73 -4.26 -6.35 2.78
C ARG A 73 -3.03 -5.80 2.10
N LEU A 74 -2.98 -5.84 0.76
CA LEU A 74 -1.85 -5.31 0.00
C LEU A 74 -1.65 -3.82 0.26
N GLN A 75 -2.75 -3.08 0.32
CA GLN A 75 -2.69 -1.64 0.55
C GLN A 75 -2.22 -1.28 1.97
N ASN A 76 -2.69 -1.99 3.00
CA ASN A 76 -2.16 -1.86 4.36
C ASN A 76 -0.66 -2.15 4.39
N PHE A 77 -0.25 -3.18 3.68
CA PHE A 77 1.13 -3.59 3.62
C PHE A 77 2.03 -2.50 3.02
N VAL A 78 1.60 -1.87 1.93
CA VAL A 78 2.29 -0.72 1.31
C VAL A 78 2.35 0.47 2.27
N ALA A 79 1.23 0.76 2.95
CA ALA A 79 1.15 1.84 3.92
C ALA A 79 2.13 1.66 5.09
N GLU A 80 2.16 0.47 5.67
CA GLU A 80 3.05 0.13 6.78
C GLU A 80 4.54 0.15 6.38
N LEU A 81 4.88 -0.28 5.15
CA LEU A 81 6.23 -0.11 4.60
C LEU A 81 6.62 1.35 4.46
N ALA A 82 5.71 2.18 3.94
CA ALA A 82 5.95 3.62 3.78
C ALA A 82 6.20 4.30 5.13
N GLU A 83 5.36 4.02 6.13
CA GLU A 83 5.52 4.57 7.48
C GLU A 83 6.81 4.09 8.15
N ALA A 84 7.12 2.79 8.05
CA ALA A 84 8.34 2.24 8.65
C ALA A 84 9.60 2.85 8.03
N GLY A 85 9.64 3.00 6.70
CA GLY A 85 10.75 3.62 5.99
C GLY A 85 10.91 5.09 6.33
N ALA A 86 9.82 5.86 6.36
CA ALA A 86 9.84 7.27 6.73
C ALA A 86 10.37 7.45 8.17
N LYS A 87 9.94 6.61 9.12
CA LYS A 87 10.42 6.61 10.51
C LYS A 87 11.90 6.22 10.60
N LEU A 88 12.32 5.16 9.90
CA LEU A 88 13.72 4.70 9.91
C LEU A 88 14.66 5.77 9.37
N ALA A 89 14.30 6.40 8.26
CA ALA A 89 15.09 7.45 7.63
C ALA A 89 14.91 8.83 8.28
N GLN A 90 14.04 8.95 9.29
CA GLN A 90 13.72 10.22 9.97
C GLN A 90 13.29 11.31 8.97
N LEU A 91 12.48 10.93 7.98
CA LEU A 91 11.98 11.89 7.01
C LEU A 91 11.06 12.91 7.71
N PRO A 92 11.17 14.19 7.36
CA PRO A 92 10.36 15.22 7.97
C PRO A 92 8.87 15.00 7.65
N SER A 93 8.02 15.11 8.66
CA SER A 93 6.57 15.23 8.50
C SER A 93 6.16 16.68 8.73
N ASP A 94 5.20 17.17 7.96
CA ASP A 94 4.70 18.54 8.12
C ASP A 94 3.74 18.61 9.33
N PRO A 95 4.13 19.29 10.42
CA PRO A 95 3.30 19.41 11.62
C PRO A 95 2.01 20.19 11.38
N ASN A 96 1.93 20.99 10.31
CA ASN A 96 0.74 21.78 9.98
C ASN A 96 -0.34 20.95 9.27
N LYS A 97 0.00 19.72 8.83
CA LYS A 97 -0.93 18.79 8.21
C LYS A 97 -1.63 17.87 9.21
N ALA A 98 -2.00 18.36 10.37
CA ALA A 98 -2.65 17.58 11.44
C ALA A 98 -3.96 16.85 11.00
N ARG A 99 -4.58 17.28 9.89
CA ARG A 99 -5.77 16.64 9.30
C ARG A 99 -5.45 15.52 8.29
N THR A 100 -4.17 15.32 7.98
CA THR A 100 -3.72 14.30 7.01
C THR A 100 -3.39 13.02 7.77
N SER A 101 -3.83 11.86 7.27
CA SER A 101 -3.53 10.57 7.90
C SER A 101 -2.02 10.31 7.95
N ALA A 102 -1.56 9.53 8.94
CA ALA A 102 -0.15 9.16 9.06
C ALA A 102 0.40 8.49 7.78
N VAL A 103 -0.41 7.66 7.13
CA VAL A 103 -0.09 7.00 5.86
C VAL A 103 0.14 8.02 4.75
N GLN A 104 -0.74 9.01 4.62
CA GLN A 104 -0.58 10.04 3.58
C GLN A 104 0.67 10.89 3.84
N GLN A 105 0.94 11.24 5.10
CA GLN A 105 2.16 11.97 5.47
C GLN A 105 3.41 11.14 5.12
N ALA A 106 3.39 9.82 5.32
CA ALA A 106 4.49 8.95 4.94
C ALA A 106 4.71 8.91 3.41
N PHE A 107 3.65 8.84 2.61
CA PHE A 107 3.78 8.94 1.15
C PHE A 107 4.33 10.29 0.69
N GLU A 108 3.89 11.39 1.30
CA GLU A 108 4.41 12.71 1.01
C GLU A 108 5.89 12.86 1.42
N ALA A 109 6.27 12.36 2.58
CA ALA A 109 7.66 12.37 3.04
C ALA A 109 8.59 11.57 2.09
N LEU A 110 8.15 10.39 1.62
CA LEU A 110 8.88 9.60 0.62
C LEU A 110 8.97 10.31 -0.73
N ARG A 111 7.94 11.06 -1.14
CA ARG A 111 7.97 11.89 -2.35
C ARG A 111 8.98 13.02 -2.20
N ASP A 112 8.95 13.74 -1.10
CA ASP A 112 9.82 14.89 -0.85
C ASP A 112 11.30 14.46 -0.71
N ALA A 113 11.53 13.23 -0.24
CA ALA A 113 12.85 12.58 -0.24
C ALA A 113 13.26 11.99 -1.62
N GLY A 114 12.43 12.11 -2.65
CA GLY A 114 12.74 11.60 -3.99
C GLY A 114 12.63 10.07 -4.16
N VAL A 115 12.13 9.35 -3.15
CA VAL A 115 11.94 7.89 -3.20
C VAL A 115 10.85 7.51 -4.19
N ILE A 116 9.74 8.24 -4.16
CA ILE A 116 8.64 8.09 -5.13
C ILE A 116 8.39 9.44 -5.81
N ASN A 117 7.84 9.40 -7.01
CA ASN A 117 7.46 10.63 -7.70
C ASN A 117 6.04 11.11 -7.31
N GLY A 118 5.71 12.36 -7.67
CA GLY A 118 4.41 12.94 -7.35
C GLY A 118 3.22 12.19 -7.96
N ALA A 119 3.38 11.56 -9.13
CA ALA A 119 2.32 10.77 -9.76
C ALA A 119 2.01 9.51 -8.94
N LEU A 120 3.03 8.78 -8.50
CA LEU A 120 2.88 7.59 -7.66
C LEU A 120 2.32 7.96 -6.28
N CYS A 121 2.79 9.04 -5.67
CA CYS A 121 2.25 9.54 -4.40
C CYS A 121 0.74 9.79 -4.50
N ARG A 122 0.26 10.46 -5.56
CA ARG A 122 -1.18 10.68 -5.79
C ARG A 122 -1.95 9.38 -6.00
N ARG A 123 -1.38 8.39 -6.72
CA ARG A 123 -2.02 7.08 -6.94
C ARG A 123 -2.18 6.33 -5.62
N LEU A 124 -1.15 6.27 -4.79
CA LEU A 124 -1.17 5.64 -3.46
C LEU A 124 -2.19 6.31 -2.52
N THR A 125 -2.21 7.64 -2.48
CA THR A 125 -3.18 8.39 -1.68
C THR A 125 -4.62 8.15 -2.15
N ARG A 126 -4.86 8.13 -3.47
CA ARG A 126 -6.19 7.84 -4.03
C ARG A 126 -6.62 6.41 -3.71
N ALA A 127 -5.73 5.44 -3.84
CA ALA A 127 -5.98 4.05 -3.49
C ALA A 127 -6.38 3.93 -2.01
N GLN A 128 -5.65 4.59 -1.10
CA GLN A 128 -5.97 4.61 0.34
C GLN A 128 -7.36 5.18 0.62
N SER A 129 -7.72 6.28 -0.01
CA SER A 129 -9.03 6.92 0.15
C SER A 129 -10.18 6.06 -0.41
N ALA A 130 -9.96 5.40 -1.56
CA ALA A 130 -10.95 4.53 -2.18
C ALA A 130 -11.21 3.28 -1.34
N ARG A 131 -10.15 2.64 -0.83
CA ARG A 131 -10.27 1.50 0.09
C ARG A 131 -11.09 1.85 1.32
N SER A 132 -10.79 2.97 1.97
CA SER A 132 -11.51 3.39 3.17
C SER A 132 -13.02 3.49 2.93
N ARG A 133 -13.45 3.92 1.74
CA ARG A 133 -14.88 3.96 1.36
C ARG A 133 -15.48 2.57 1.19
N ILE A 134 -14.73 1.64 0.59
CA ILE A 134 -15.18 0.24 0.39
C ILE A 134 -15.32 -0.47 1.73
N GLU A 135 -14.33 -0.37 2.61
CA GLU A 135 -14.35 -1.06 3.91
C GLU A 135 -15.40 -0.57 4.89
N HIS A 136 -15.71 0.73 4.87
CA HIS A 136 -16.65 1.30 5.83
C HIS A 136 -18.10 1.29 5.36
N GLY A 137 -18.38 0.75 4.15
CA GLY A 137 -19.74 0.50 3.67
C GLY A 137 -20.66 1.71 3.67
N TYR A 138 -20.12 2.93 3.56
CA TYR A 138 -20.89 4.15 3.71
C TYR A 138 -21.93 4.39 2.60
N VAL A 139 -21.80 3.69 1.48
CA VAL A 139 -22.74 3.73 0.34
C VAL A 139 -22.50 2.46 -0.48
N ASP A 140 -23.49 1.97 -1.19
CA ASP A 140 -23.33 0.96 -2.24
C ASP A 140 -22.29 1.44 -3.25
N VAL A 141 -21.04 0.94 -3.10
CA VAL A 141 -19.94 1.32 -3.98
C VAL A 141 -20.20 0.66 -5.34
N PRO A 142 -20.27 1.42 -6.44
CA PRO A 142 -20.49 0.80 -7.75
C PRO A 142 -19.40 -0.22 -8.09
N ALA A 143 -19.77 -1.38 -8.64
CA ALA A 143 -18.84 -2.44 -9.05
C ALA A 143 -17.66 -1.91 -9.88
N GLY A 144 -17.94 -0.97 -10.81
CA GLY A 144 -16.88 -0.34 -11.60
C GLY A 144 -15.87 0.47 -10.79
N ASP A 145 -16.24 0.99 -9.61
CA ASP A 145 -15.32 1.71 -8.73
C ASP A 145 -14.45 0.74 -7.94
N VAL A 146 -15.00 -0.38 -7.49
CA VAL A 146 -14.24 -1.45 -6.85
C VAL A 146 -13.22 -2.03 -7.82
N HIS A 147 -13.64 -2.34 -9.05
CA HIS A 147 -12.76 -2.83 -10.11
C HIS A 147 -11.60 -1.87 -10.39
N ARG A 148 -11.90 -0.58 -10.63
CA ARG A 148 -10.86 0.44 -10.85
C ARG A 148 -9.93 0.60 -9.65
N THR A 149 -10.45 0.46 -8.43
CA THR A 149 -9.65 0.56 -7.22
C THR A 149 -8.70 -0.63 -7.09
N ALA A 150 -9.14 -1.85 -7.39
CA ALA A 150 -8.29 -3.04 -7.38
C ALA A 150 -7.12 -2.91 -8.37
N THR A 151 -7.41 -2.49 -9.60
CA THR A 151 -6.38 -2.20 -10.62
C THR A 151 -5.41 -1.11 -10.15
N LEU A 152 -5.94 -0.02 -9.58
CA LEU A 152 -5.11 1.08 -9.06
C LEU A 152 -4.17 0.61 -7.93
N VAL A 153 -4.68 -0.20 -6.99
CA VAL A 153 -3.90 -0.76 -5.88
C VAL A 153 -2.80 -1.67 -6.41
N HIS A 154 -3.16 -2.59 -7.32
CA HIS A 154 -2.22 -3.51 -7.95
C HIS A 154 -1.04 -2.77 -8.60
N ASP A 155 -1.33 -1.83 -9.50
CA ASP A 155 -0.31 -1.10 -10.24
C ASP A 155 0.51 -0.15 -9.36
N ALA A 156 -0.14 0.53 -8.41
CA ALA A 156 0.57 1.42 -7.50
C ALA A 156 1.48 0.66 -6.54
N ALA A 157 1.08 -0.52 -6.07
CA ALA A 157 1.89 -1.36 -5.20
C ALA A 157 3.14 -1.89 -5.92
N ARG A 158 2.99 -2.33 -7.18
CA ARG A 158 4.12 -2.78 -8.02
C ARG A 158 5.15 -1.66 -8.22
N ASP A 159 4.68 -0.46 -8.60
CA ASP A 159 5.56 0.68 -8.84
C ASP A 159 6.23 1.17 -7.54
N PHE A 160 5.50 1.12 -6.42
CA PHE A 160 6.02 1.47 -5.11
C PHE A 160 7.13 0.54 -4.67
N ILE A 161 6.91 -0.78 -4.70
CA ILE A 161 7.86 -1.74 -4.17
C ILE A 161 9.20 -1.72 -4.91
N GLY A 162 9.18 -1.53 -6.22
CA GLY A 162 10.40 -1.43 -7.03
C GLY A 162 11.29 -0.25 -6.58
N ARG A 163 10.69 0.92 -6.42
CA ARG A 163 11.38 2.13 -5.97
C ARG A 163 11.80 2.05 -4.51
N TYR A 164 10.91 1.56 -3.66
CA TYR A 164 11.16 1.44 -2.23
C TYR A 164 12.31 0.47 -1.92
N ARG A 165 12.37 -0.69 -2.58
CA ARG A 165 13.48 -1.65 -2.42
C ARG A 165 14.82 -1.06 -2.81
N ALA A 166 14.90 -0.36 -3.93
CA ALA A 166 16.12 0.27 -4.39
C ALA A 166 16.60 1.33 -3.38
N TRP A 167 15.68 2.17 -2.91
CA TRP A 167 16.00 3.20 -1.92
C TRP A 167 16.44 2.64 -0.57
N ILE A 168 15.67 1.71 0.01
CA ILE A 168 15.96 1.20 1.35
C ILE A 168 17.23 0.36 1.36
N GLY A 169 17.51 -0.39 0.27
CA GLY A 169 18.75 -1.11 0.10
C GLY A 169 19.96 -0.17 0.12
N SER A 170 19.94 0.91 -0.64
CA SER A 170 20.99 1.94 -0.64
C SER A 170 21.12 2.63 0.72
N TYR A 171 19.99 2.91 1.38
CA TYR A 171 19.99 3.53 2.71
C TYR A 171 20.64 2.65 3.78
N LEU A 172 20.38 1.34 3.74
CA LEU A 172 20.96 0.39 4.71
C LEU A 172 22.44 0.14 4.43
N SER A 173 22.84 -0.06 3.15
CA SER A 173 24.24 -0.28 2.75
C SER A 173 25.13 0.94 3.00
N GLY A 174 24.63 2.15 2.77
CA GLY A 174 25.39 3.39 3.03
C GLY A 174 25.67 3.64 4.52
N ARG A 175 24.93 3.00 5.42
CA ARG A 175 25.13 3.05 6.87
C ARG A 175 26.17 2.06 7.37
N GLU A 176 26.27 0.91 6.74
CA GLU A 176 27.32 -0.08 7.08
C GLU A 176 28.71 0.47 6.76
N ALA A 177 28.84 1.26 5.69
CA ALA A 177 30.10 1.90 5.30
C ALA A 177 30.50 3.12 6.17
N GLY A 178 29.56 3.74 6.88
CA GLY A 178 29.80 4.93 7.71
C GLY A 178 29.90 4.65 9.21
N GLY A 179 29.88 3.40 9.63
CA GLY A 179 29.90 2.94 11.02
C GLY A 179 31.21 2.28 11.48
N ALA A 180 32.29 2.47 10.72
CA ALA A 180 33.62 2.00 11.08
C ALA A 180 34.48 3.13 11.65
#